data_c3a94d5f4ac3d12aba50fbb1b3a75777
#
_entry.id   c3a94d5f4ac3d12aba50fbb1b3a75777
#
_cell.length_a   1.000
_cell.length_b   1.000
_cell.length_c   1.000
_cell.angle_alpha   90.00
_cell.angle_beta   90.00
_cell.angle_gamma   90.00
#
_symmetry.space_group_name_H-M   'P 1'
#
loop_
_entity.id
_entity.type
_entity.pdbx_description
1 polymer ?
#
loop_
_entity_poly.entity_id
_entity_poly.type
_entity_poly.pdbx_seq_one_letter_code
_entity_poly.pdbx_strand_id
1 'polypeptide(L)'
;MNNENESMKGNPSLGFGPIIYTYTRSQAIADGFQIEVTKTAAEAGIRFPVFITRGVYEQCVAVPPGVTGQDEAGRLWDVLWMLRFAIIRSQPGTSRLVVALYVRNSDSHPARLTKLIATAGAVDIDDPAPAITIMLPDED
;
A
#
# COMPACT_ATOMS: atom_id res chain seq x y z
N MET A 1 -20.38 -17.56 -24.05
CA MET A 1 -20.75 -17.08 -23.80
C MET A 1 -20.58 -16.79 -22.92
N ASN A 2 -20.14 -17.06 -23.66
CA ASN A 2 -20.21 -16.75 -23.28
C ASN A 2 -19.76 -16.77 -22.54
N ASN A 3 -19.26 -16.89 -23.10
CA ASN A 3 -19.11 -16.77 -22.71
C ASN A 3 -18.69 -16.82 -22.11
N GLU A 4 -18.29 -16.67 -22.49
CA GLU A 4 -18.18 -16.54 -22.31
C GLU A 4 -17.81 -16.43 -21.57
N ASN A 5 -17.37 -17.03 -22.11
CA ASN A 5 -17.30 -16.87 -21.64
C ASN A 5 -16.88 -17.06 -21.00
N GLU A 6 -16.30 -16.96 -21.22
CA GLU A 6 -16.21 -16.88 -21.03
C GLU A 6 -15.71 -16.69 -20.46
N SER A 7 -15.29 -17.07 -20.88
CA SER A 7 -15.17 -16.71 -20.67
C SER A 7 -14.74 -16.85 -20.17
N MET A 8 -13.96 -16.95 -20.41
CA MET A 8 -14.01 -16.62 -20.31
C MET A 8 -13.76 -16.62 -19.87
N LYS A 9 -12.99 -16.86 -20.23
CA LYS A 9 -13.08 -16.45 -20.12
C LYS A 9 -12.96 -16.25 -19.92
N GLY A 10 -12.74 -17.17 -20.46
CA GLY A 10 -12.90 -16.59 -20.57
C GLY A 10 -12.72 -16.76 -20.50
N ASN A 11 -12.10 -16.89 -20.78
CA ASN A 11 -12.43 -16.52 -20.97
C ASN A 11 -12.58 -16.49 -21.00
N PRO A 12 -12.11 -16.78 -21.51
CA PRO A 12 -12.54 -16.26 -21.68
C PRO A 12 -12.88 -16.23 -21.74
N SER A 13 -12.46 -16.58 -22.34
CA SER A 13 -13.14 -15.94 -22.47
C SER A 13 -13.63 -16.02 -22.40
N LEU A 14 -13.39 -16.60 -22.89
CA LEU A 14 -14.19 -16.18 -22.92
C LEU A 14 -14.94 -15.87 -22.76
N GLY A 15 -15.17 -16.11 -23.03
CA GLY A 15 -16.01 -15.69 -23.03
C GLY A 15 -16.78 -15.37 -22.68
N PHE A 16 -16.73 -15.36 -22.64
CA PHE A 16 -17.28 -14.90 -22.15
C PHE A 16 -17.50 -14.13 -21.92
N GLY A 17 -18.61 -14.32 -22.04
CA GLY A 17 -18.19 -13.02 -21.73
C GLY A 17 -16.72 -12.92 -21.36
N PRO A 18 -16.13 -11.73 -21.44
CA PRO A 18 -14.72 -11.69 -21.11
C PRO A 18 -14.51 -12.09 -19.65
N ILE A 19 -13.53 -12.94 -19.43
CA ILE A 19 -13.07 -13.22 -18.09
C ILE A 19 -12.20 -12.04 -17.68
N ILE A 20 -12.62 -11.35 -16.63
CA ILE A 20 -11.83 -10.29 -16.05
C ILE A 20 -11.09 -10.88 -14.87
N TYR A 21 -9.77 -10.90 -14.98
CA TYR A 21 -8.94 -11.28 -13.85
C TYR A 21 -8.74 -10.08 -12.95
N THR A 22 -9.26 -10.19 -11.74
CA THR A 22 -9.04 -9.19 -10.72
C THR A 22 -8.04 -9.74 -9.73
N TYR A 23 -6.90 -9.07 -9.63
CA TYR A 23 -5.89 -9.43 -8.65
C TYR A 23 -6.34 -8.89 -7.30
N THR A 24 -6.78 -9.78 -6.40
CA THR A 24 -7.34 -9.38 -5.12
C THR A 24 -6.24 -8.97 -4.14
N ARG A 25 -6.61 -8.20 -3.13
CA ARG A 25 -5.68 -7.87 -2.04
C ARG A 25 -5.21 -9.14 -1.33
N SER A 26 -6.13 -10.09 -1.08
CA SER A 26 -5.76 -11.36 -0.48
C SER A 26 -4.66 -12.07 -1.26
N GLN A 27 -4.75 -12.08 -2.58
CA GLN A 27 -3.72 -12.66 -3.45
C GLN A 27 -2.42 -11.87 -3.37
N ALA A 28 -2.49 -10.54 -3.36
CA ALA A 28 -1.32 -9.69 -3.26
C ALA A 28 -0.57 -9.92 -1.95
N ILE A 29 -1.30 -10.08 -0.85
CA ILE A 29 -0.70 -10.39 0.46
C ILE A 29 -0.06 -11.79 0.43
N ALA A 30 -0.77 -12.78 -0.08
CA ALA A 30 -0.27 -14.15 -0.16
C ALA A 30 1.00 -14.25 -1.03
N ASP A 31 1.07 -13.45 -2.10
CA ASP A 31 2.21 -13.40 -3.01
C ASP A 31 3.35 -12.50 -2.49
N GLY A 32 3.16 -11.82 -1.38
CA GLY A 32 4.18 -10.95 -0.79
C GLY A 32 4.31 -9.58 -1.46
N PHE A 33 3.34 -9.17 -2.27
CA PHE A 33 3.34 -7.84 -2.91
C PHE A 33 2.72 -6.75 -2.07
N GLN A 34 1.94 -7.13 -1.07
CA GLN A 34 1.40 -6.21 -0.07
C GLN A 34 1.56 -6.77 1.33
N ILE A 35 1.67 -5.88 2.29
CA ILE A 35 1.85 -6.22 3.70
C ILE A 35 0.83 -5.43 4.49
N GLU A 36 0.08 -6.14 5.34
CA GLU A 36 -0.86 -5.47 6.24
C GLU A 36 -0.13 -4.90 7.44
N VAL A 37 -0.37 -3.63 7.73
CA VAL A 37 0.25 -2.90 8.85
C VAL A 37 -0.79 -2.25 9.76
N THR A 38 -2.00 -2.80 9.74
CA THR A 38 -3.17 -2.26 10.46
C THR A 38 -2.90 -2.08 11.95
N LYS A 39 -2.22 -3.03 12.56
CA LYS A 39 -1.96 -2.97 14.01
C LYS A 39 -1.12 -1.75 14.37
N THR A 40 -0.02 -1.54 13.68
CA THR A 40 0.84 -0.37 13.93
C THR A 40 0.13 0.93 13.55
N ALA A 41 -0.67 0.90 12.48
CA ALA A 41 -1.49 2.05 12.09
C ALA A 41 -2.48 2.43 13.18
N ALA A 42 -3.11 1.46 13.81
CA ALA A 42 -4.02 1.71 14.94
C ALA A 42 -3.29 2.38 16.10
N GLU A 43 -2.07 1.93 16.40
CA GLU A 43 -1.22 2.54 17.43
C GLU A 43 -0.88 3.98 17.11
N ALA A 44 -0.74 4.30 15.83
CA ALA A 44 -0.50 5.66 15.36
C ALA A 44 -1.77 6.51 15.27
N GLY A 45 -2.94 5.94 15.60
CA GLY A 45 -4.21 6.66 15.61
C GLY A 45 -4.99 6.60 14.32
N ILE A 46 -4.63 5.70 13.40
CA ILE A 46 -5.35 5.50 12.15
C ILE A 46 -6.33 4.35 12.33
N ARG A 47 -7.61 4.61 12.10
CA ARG A 47 -8.70 3.68 12.43
C ARG A 47 -9.08 2.74 11.29
N PHE A 48 -8.44 2.88 10.13
CA PHE A 48 -8.74 2.04 8.97
C PHE A 48 -7.67 0.97 8.83
N PRO A 49 -8.00 -0.17 8.23
CA PRO A 49 -6.95 -1.10 7.80
C PRO A 49 -5.98 -0.39 6.87
N VAL A 50 -4.70 -0.65 7.06
CA VAL A 50 -3.62 -0.04 6.25
C VAL A 50 -2.74 -1.14 5.70
N PHE A 51 -2.42 -1.00 4.41
CA PHE A 51 -1.56 -1.92 3.67
C PHE A 51 -0.47 -1.12 2.99
N ILE A 52 0.72 -1.70 2.91
CA ILE A 52 1.83 -1.10 2.16
C ILE A 52 2.24 -2.08 1.06
N THR A 53 2.70 -1.54 -0.06
CA THR A 53 3.27 -2.39 -1.10
C THR A 53 4.64 -2.90 -0.69
N ARG A 54 5.10 -3.96 -1.34
CA ARG A 54 6.45 -4.45 -1.14
C ARG A 54 7.48 -3.36 -1.45
N GLY A 55 7.24 -2.55 -2.49
CA GLY A 55 8.15 -1.46 -2.84
C GLY A 55 8.30 -0.46 -1.70
N VAL A 56 7.21 -0.07 -1.05
CA VAL A 56 7.27 0.80 0.14
C VAL A 56 8.04 0.12 1.27
N TYR A 57 7.76 -1.16 1.51
CA TYR A 57 8.48 -1.91 2.54
C TYR A 57 9.99 -1.88 2.28
N GLU A 58 10.40 -2.20 1.07
CA GLU A 58 11.82 -2.30 0.74
C GLU A 58 12.54 -0.96 0.77
N GLN A 59 11.88 0.11 0.35
CA GLN A 59 12.51 1.43 0.30
C GLN A 59 12.43 2.21 1.60
N CYS A 60 11.39 2.01 2.39
CA CYS A 60 11.09 2.88 3.54
C CYS A 60 11.08 2.17 4.89
N VAL A 61 10.91 0.86 4.93
CA VAL A 61 10.73 0.11 6.18
C VAL A 61 11.89 -0.84 6.45
N ALA A 62 12.24 -1.68 5.49
CA ALA A 62 13.37 -2.58 5.65
C ALA A 62 14.66 -1.78 5.86
N VAL A 63 15.46 -2.19 6.83
CA VAL A 63 16.75 -1.53 7.09
C VAL A 63 17.77 -2.08 6.12
N PRO A 64 18.36 -1.23 5.25
CA PRO A 64 19.37 -1.72 4.30
C PRO A 64 20.61 -2.25 5.02
N PRO A 65 21.35 -3.20 4.42
CA PRO A 65 22.60 -3.67 4.98
C PRO A 65 23.57 -2.51 5.22
N GLY A 66 24.23 -2.52 6.37
CA GLY A 66 25.23 -1.49 6.74
C GLY A 66 24.65 -0.22 7.32
N VAL A 67 23.34 -0.06 7.37
CA VAL A 67 22.71 1.09 8.02
C VAL A 67 22.58 0.82 9.52
N THR A 68 23.01 1.77 10.35
CA THR A 68 22.97 1.64 11.81
C THR A 68 22.01 2.66 12.42
N GLY A 69 21.59 2.40 13.66
CA GLY A 69 20.76 3.33 14.41
C GLY A 69 19.29 3.37 14.00
N GLN A 70 18.84 2.38 13.22
CA GLN A 70 17.45 2.26 12.80
C GLN A 70 16.97 0.83 12.95
N ASP A 71 15.65 0.64 13.07
CA ASP A 71 15.00 -0.65 12.99
C ASP A 71 13.71 -0.55 12.18
N GLU A 72 13.18 -1.71 11.78
CA GLU A 72 11.97 -1.74 10.95
C GLU A 72 10.77 -1.13 11.65
N ALA A 73 10.62 -1.39 12.94
CA ALA A 73 9.47 -0.87 13.70
C ALA A 73 9.48 0.65 13.73
N GLY A 74 10.63 1.27 13.96
CA GLY A 74 10.76 2.73 13.97
C GLY A 74 10.52 3.33 12.58
N ARG A 75 11.02 2.68 11.55
CA ARG A 75 10.84 3.15 10.17
C ARG A 75 9.37 3.02 9.73
N LEU A 76 8.72 1.93 10.08
CA LEU A 76 7.28 1.78 9.81
C LEU A 76 6.48 2.84 10.55
N TRP A 77 6.82 3.09 11.80
CA TRP A 77 6.17 4.13 12.60
C TRP A 77 6.26 5.49 11.90
N ASP A 78 7.43 5.83 11.36
CA ASP A 78 7.61 7.10 10.65
C ASP A 78 6.69 7.21 9.44
N VAL A 79 6.57 6.14 8.65
CA VAL A 79 5.66 6.10 7.50
C VAL A 79 4.22 6.35 7.95
N LEU A 80 3.79 5.63 8.99
CA LEU A 80 2.40 5.71 9.44
C LEU A 80 2.09 7.02 10.15
N TRP A 81 3.05 7.56 10.88
CA TRP A 81 2.89 8.87 11.52
C TRP A 81 2.72 9.97 10.49
N MET A 82 3.51 9.93 9.42
CA MET A 82 3.38 10.91 8.33
C MET A 82 2.11 10.69 7.50
N LEU A 83 1.64 9.46 7.38
CA LEU A 83 0.33 9.19 6.81
C LEU A 83 -0.77 9.85 7.65
N ARG A 84 -0.73 9.66 8.95
CA ARG A 84 -1.70 10.29 9.86
C ARG A 84 -1.68 11.80 9.70
N PHE A 85 -0.50 12.39 9.65
CA PHE A 85 -0.33 13.82 9.46
C PHE A 85 -0.96 14.30 8.15
N ALA A 86 -0.74 13.57 7.05
CA ALA A 86 -1.32 13.88 5.75
C ALA A 86 -2.86 13.77 5.78
N ILE A 87 -3.40 12.76 6.47
CA ILE A 87 -4.84 12.57 6.60
C ILE A 87 -5.47 13.77 7.34
N ILE A 88 -4.87 14.18 8.46
CA ILE A 88 -5.39 15.29 9.26
C ILE A 88 -5.42 16.59 8.45
N ARG A 89 -4.48 16.78 7.56
CA ARG A 89 -4.37 17.99 6.73
C ARG A 89 -5.17 17.92 5.45
N SER A 90 -5.78 16.77 5.14
CA SER A 90 -6.49 16.59 3.88
C SER A 90 -7.89 17.22 3.95
N GLN A 91 -8.45 17.49 2.76
CA GLN A 91 -9.82 17.93 2.62
C GLN A 91 -10.76 16.74 2.80
N PRO A 92 -11.96 16.95 3.37
CA PRO A 92 -12.97 15.88 3.44
C PRO A 92 -13.26 15.31 2.04
N GLY A 93 -13.40 14.00 1.95
CA GLY A 93 -13.71 13.32 0.68
C GLY A 93 -12.48 13.02 -0.18
N THR A 94 -11.28 13.40 0.27
CA THR A 94 -10.07 13.09 -0.46
C THR A 94 -9.79 11.59 -0.40
N SER A 95 -9.54 10.97 -1.56
CA SER A 95 -9.25 9.53 -1.65
C SER A 95 -7.81 9.23 -2.05
N ARG A 96 -7.00 10.24 -2.30
CA ARG A 96 -5.60 10.10 -2.71
C ARG A 96 -4.78 11.22 -2.08
N LEU A 97 -3.73 10.82 -1.36
CA LEU A 97 -2.85 11.75 -0.63
C LEU A 97 -1.39 11.51 -1.01
N VAL A 98 -0.60 12.57 -0.93
CA VAL A 98 0.85 12.45 -0.96
C VAL A 98 1.35 12.43 0.48
N VAL A 99 2.13 11.41 0.81
CA VAL A 99 2.78 11.27 2.11
C VAL A 99 4.27 11.53 1.90
N ALA A 100 4.79 12.58 2.53
CA ALA A 100 6.20 12.96 2.40
C ALA A 100 6.93 12.70 3.71
N LEU A 101 8.07 12.04 3.62
CA LEU A 101 8.90 11.77 4.80
C LEU A 101 10.37 11.68 4.38
N TYR A 102 11.26 11.83 5.36
CA TYR A 102 12.69 11.64 5.13
C TYR A 102 13.06 10.20 5.45
N VAL A 103 13.77 9.55 4.53
CA VAL A 103 14.22 8.15 4.66
C VAL A 103 15.72 8.10 4.50
N ARG A 104 16.40 7.48 5.47
CA ARG A 104 17.85 7.31 5.42
C ARG A 104 18.18 5.85 5.11
N ASN A 105 18.71 5.62 3.94
CA ASN A 105 19.10 4.29 3.44
C ASN A 105 20.61 4.08 3.36
N SER A 106 21.38 5.01 3.90
CA SER A 106 22.84 4.92 3.94
C SER A 106 23.37 5.70 5.13
N ASP A 107 24.38 5.17 5.81
CA ASP A 107 25.06 5.90 6.88
C ASP A 107 25.96 7.02 6.34
N SER A 108 26.34 6.95 5.07
CA SER A 108 27.24 7.92 4.44
C SER A 108 26.52 9.06 3.73
N HIS A 109 25.18 9.05 3.69
CA HIS A 109 24.38 10.10 3.06
C HIS A 109 23.28 10.56 4.01
N PRO A 110 22.85 11.83 3.89
CA PRO A 110 21.72 12.30 4.70
C PRO A 110 20.42 11.64 4.27
N ALA A 111 19.41 11.71 5.14
CA ALA A 111 18.05 11.25 4.82
C ALA A 111 17.53 11.99 3.58
N ARG A 112 16.83 11.26 2.73
CA ARG A 112 16.24 11.80 1.50
C ARG A 112 14.76 12.01 1.67
N LEU A 113 14.27 13.12 1.14
CA LEU A 113 12.84 13.36 1.04
C LEU A 113 12.24 12.32 0.08
N THR A 114 11.30 11.54 0.58
CA THR A 114 10.64 10.47 -0.16
C THR A 114 9.16 10.76 -0.17
N LYS A 115 8.54 10.65 -1.34
CA LYS A 115 7.10 10.85 -1.48
C LYS A 115 6.44 9.52 -1.80
N LEU A 116 5.38 9.22 -1.07
CA LEU A 116 4.56 8.03 -1.25
C LEU A 116 3.13 8.47 -1.59
N ILE A 117 2.38 7.57 -2.16
CA ILE A 117 0.97 7.80 -2.46
C ILE A 117 0.14 6.92 -1.53
N ALA A 118 -0.85 7.52 -0.88
CA ALA A 118 -1.84 6.79 -0.09
C ALA A 118 -3.19 6.91 -0.77
N THR A 119 -3.85 5.78 -1.02
CA THR A 119 -5.18 5.76 -1.63
C THR A 119 -6.17 5.11 -0.68
N ALA A 120 -7.40 5.63 -0.67
CA ALA A 120 -8.50 5.04 0.06
C ALA A 120 -9.39 4.27 -0.90
N GLY A 121 -9.79 3.09 -0.51
CA GLY A 121 -10.66 2.24 -1.32
C GLY A 121 -11.17 1.07 -0.51
N ALA A 122 -11.78 0.09 -1.17
CA ALA A 122 -12.29 -1.10 -0.50
C ALA A 122 -11.14 -1.97 0.01
N VAL A 123 -11.39 -2.69 1.09
CA VAL A 123 -10.43 -3.66 1.64
C VAL A 123 -10.10 -4.70 0.58
N ASP A 124 -11.13 -5.28 -0.06
CA ASP A 124 -10.92 -6.24 -1.14
C ASP A 124 -12.14 -6.21 -2.06
N ILE A 125 -12.08 -7.01 -3.11
CA ILE A 125 -13.14 -7.10 -4.13
C ILE A 125 -14.49 -7.51 -3.52
N ASP A 126 -14.47 -8.33 -2.49
CA ASP A 126 -15.67 -8.83 -1.80
C ASP A 126 -15.91 -8.14 -0.45
N ASP A 127 -15.12 -7.14 -0.12
CA ASP A 127 -15.24 -6.41 1.15
C ASP A 127 -15.17 -4.92 0.89
N PRO A 128 -16.33 -4.22 0.90
CA PRO A 128 -16.37 -2.79 0.59
C PRO A 128 -15.94 -1.89 1.73
N ALA A 129 -15.59 -2.43 2.90
CA ALA A 129 -15.13 -1.61 4.01
C ALA A 129 -13.90 -0.80 3.60
N PRO A 130 -13.78 0.45 4.07
CA PRO A 130 -12.68 1.31 3.65
C PRO A 130 -11.33 0.85 4.18
N ALA A 131 -10.31 0.98 3.35
CA ALA A 131 -8.92 0.69 3.69
C ALA A 131 -8.00 1.68 2.99
N ILE A 132 -6.78 1.79 3.50
CA ILE A 132 -5.76 2.67 2.94
C ILE A 132 -4.62 1.82 2.41
N THR A 133 -4.16 2.12 1.20
CA THR A 133 -2.98 1.48 0.61
C THR A 133 -1.91 2.53 0.38
N ILE A 134 -0.71 2.29 0.88
CA ILE A 134 0.45 3.15 0.65
C ILE A 134 1.32 2.49 -0.40
N MET A 135 1.70 3.25 -1.42
CA MET A 135 2.45 2.76 -2.57
C MET A 135 3.49 3.78 -3.01
N LEU A 136 4.43 3.32 -3.80
CA LEU A 136 5.38 4.22 -4.47
C LEU A 136 4.64 4.99 -5.59
N PRO A 137 5.11 6.19 -5.95
CA PRO A 137 4.43 6.98 -6.99
C PRO A 137 4.31 6.26 -8.32
N ASP A 138 5.28 5.41 -8.69
CA ASP A 138 5.27 4.66 -9.95
C ASP A 138 4.42 3.39 -9.89
N GLU A 139 3.85 3.09 -8.75
CA GLU A 139 2.92 1.95 -8.58
C GLU A 139 1.45 2.40 -8.64
N ASP A 140 1.23 3.69 -8.72
CA ASP A 140 -0.12 4.27 -8.68
C ASP A 140 -0.88 4.07 -10.00
#